data_ce29cc122f25b3896f7f2e729004114d
#
_entry.id   ce29cc122f25b3896f7f2e729004114d
#
_cell.length_a   1.000
_cell.length_b   1.000
_cell.length_c   1.000
_cell.angle_alpha   90.00
_cell.angle_beta   90.00
_cell.angle_gamma   90.00
#
_symmetry.space_group_name_H-M   'P 1'
#
loop_
_entity.id
_entity.type
_entity.pdbx_description
1 polymer ?
#
loop_
_entity_poly.entity_id
_entity_poly.type
_entity_poly.pdbx_seq_one_letter_code
_entity_poly.pdbx_strand_id
1 'polypeptide(L)'
;MFKKIIVFNLCLLIFACAEDKSKIVYIEDLTTLKNTSSGQVIGFNHKFNSLAWYGIPYAKPPVNELRWRAPQPIENDKEIIKATSFSDICFQNRSFIDYSEEKENYVGSEDCLYLNIHSPRNLAEDESLPVMVWIHGGGNTTGAGSAYDFSRLASEQKVIVITINYRLGPFGWFYHPSLIETTDSKEDKSGNFGLLDQILALKWVKKNIKEFGGNPDNVTIFGESAGGHNVFSLISSDLASGLFHRAISQSGSTRTTSIEDASNYVDDELNPGWPTSSREIVNNLLIRNNDAKDAYEAKILQDSMNNSNLKDFLQSLSSSEILDIYQEKIVAGMFNVPRIIADGYVLPKQGMEFRRGQF
;
A
#
# COMPACT_ATOMS: atom_id res chain seq x y z
N MET A 1 45.40 56.72 4.34
CA MET A 1 46.07 55.43 4.62
C MET A 1 45.00 54.38 4.89
N PHE A 2 44.43 53.78 3.80
CA PHE A 2 43.34 52.82 3.91
C PHE A 2 43.89 51.39 3.84
N LYS A 3 43.75 50.62 4.92
CA LYS A 3 44.07 49.19 4.95
C LYS A 3 42.93 48.39 4.28
N LYS A 4 43.25 47.75 3.16
CA LYS A 4 42.34 46.78 2.51
C LYS A 4 42.43 45.48 3.31
N ILE A 5 41.30 45.07 3.88
CA ILE A 5 41.11 43.74 4.46
C ILE A 5 40.73 42.79 3.31
N ILE A 6 41.61 41.83 3.00
CA ILE A 6 41.31 40.74 2.05
C ILE A 6 40.63 39.64 2.87
N VAL A 7 39.34 39.45 2.62
CA VAL A 7 38.56 38.31 3.13
C VAL A 7 38.81 37.14 2.20
N PHE A 8 39.52 36.13 2.69
CA PHE A 8 39.77 34.88 2.01
C PHE A 8 38.50 34.01 2.20
N ASN A 9 37.69 33.91 1.16
CA ASN A 9 36.54 32.97 1.14
C ASN A 9 37.07 31.58 0.88
N LEU A 10 37.18 30.79 1.95
CA LEU A 10 37.50 29.35 1.88
C LEU A 10 36.21 28.61 1.50
N CYS A 11 35.99 28.42 0.20
CA CYS A 11 34.97 27.49 -0.27
C CYS A 11 35.40 26.05 0.10
N LEU A 12 34.84 25.53 1.17
CA LEU A 12 34.85 24.09 1.43
C LEU A 12 33.98 23.43 0.35
N LEU A 13 34.65 22.88 -0.67
CA LEU A 13 34.03 21.91 -1.58
C LEU A 13 33.83 20.61 -0.77
N ILE A 14 32.64 20.45 -0.21
CA ILE A 14 32.18 19.15 0.26
C ILE A 14 31.90 18.35 -1.02
N PHE A 15 32.86 17.54 -1.42
CA PHE A 15 32.61 16.41 -2.32
C PHE A 15 31.72 15.44 -1.54
N ALA A 16 30.41 15.57 -1.64
CA ALA A 16 29.51 14.47 -1.39
C ALA A 16 29.87 13.42 -2.45
N CYS A 17 30.52 12.34 -2.04
CA CYS A 17 30.53 11.12 -2.82
C CYS A 17 29.08 10.71 -2.99
N ALA A 18 28.50 11.05 -4.14
CA ALA A 18 27.31 10.36 -4.63
C ALA A 18 27.78 8.90 -4.84
N GLU A 19 27.47 8.02 -3.91
CA GLU A 19 27.57 6.59 -4.18
C GLU A 19 26.74 6.36 -5.43
N ASP A 20 27.41 5.91 -6.47
CA ASP A 20 26.79 5.39 -7.68
C ASP A 20 25.88 4.24 -7.24
N LYS A 21 24.58 4.50 -7.17
CA LYS A 21 23.55 3.49 -6.90
C LYS A 21 23.39 2.63 -8.16
N SER A 22 24.49 2.06 -8.66
CA SER A 22 24.43 0.91 -9.56
C SER A 22 23.48 -0.09 -8.90
N LYS A 23 22.42 -0.50 -9.61
CA LYS A 23 21.43 -1.45 -9.11
C LYS A 23 22.19 -2.62 -8.49
N ILE A 24 22.14 -2.74 -7.17
CA ILE A 24 22.76 -3.88 -6.48
C ILE A 24 22.05 -5.12 -7.00
N VAL A 25 22.76 -5.94 -7.74
CA VAL A 25 22.26 -7.22 -8.24
C VAL A 25 22.57 -8.26 -7.19
N TYR A 26 21.54 -8.74 -6.49
CA TYR A 26 21.69 -9.83 -5.56
C TYR A 26 21.72 -11.16 -6.31
N ILE A 27 22.66 -12.04 -5.90
CA ILE A 27 22.81 -13.38 -6.48
C ILE A 27 22.01 -14.36 -5.64
N GLU A 28 21.25 -15.21 -6.32
CA GLU A 28 20.44 -16.27 -5.72
C GLU A 28 21.32 -17.19 -4.85
N ASP A 29 20.82 -17.55 -3.67
CA ASP A 29 21.42 -18.56 -2.81
C ASP A 29 20.48 -19.76 -2.70
N LEU A 30 20.88 -20.91 -3.24
CA LEU A 30 20.05 -22.13 -3.25
C LEU A 30 19.67 -22.61 -1.83
N THR A 31 20.43 -22.23 -0.80
CA THR A 31 20.11 -22.56 0.59
C THR A 31 18.87 -21.80 1.11
N THR A 32 18.48 -20.74 0.38
CA THR A 32 17.31 -19.92 0.71
C THR A 32 16.01 -20.37 0.03
N LEU A 33 16.02 -21.49 -0.73
CA LEU A 33 14.84 -21.99 -1.42
C LEU A 33 13.75 -22.36 -0.40
N LYS A 34 12.54 -21.82 -0.58
CA LYS A 34 11.38 -22.02 0.28
C LYS A 34 10.15 -22.40 -0.53
N ASN A 35 9.30 -23.26 0.02
CA ASN A 35 8.00 -23.60 -0.55
C ASN A 35 6.94 -22.69 0.04
N THR A 36 6.24 -21.95 -0.78
CA THR A 36 5.15 -21.06 -0.33
C THR A 36 3.85 -21.38 -1.07
N SER A 37 2.75 -20.80 -0.61
CA SER A 37 1.47 -20.90 -1.31
C SER A 37 1.44 -20.14 -2.64
N SER A 38 2.39 -19.23 -2.85
CA SER A 38 2.55 -18.51 -4.12
C SER A 38 3.51 -19.21 -5.09
N GLY A 39 4.13 -20.33 -4.70
CA GLY A 39 5.14 -21.06 -5.45
C GLY A 39 6.43 -21.19 -4.67
N GLN A 40 7.45 -21.79 -5.30
CA GLN A 40 8.79 -21.82 -4.73
C GLN A 40 9.44 -20.45 -4.86
N VAL A 41 10.11 -20.00 -3.80
CA VAL A 41 10.83 -18.71 -3.82
C VAL A 41 12.29 -18.93 -3.45
N ILE A 42 13.20 -18.27 -4.16
CA ILE A 42 14.63 -18.28 -3.87
C ILE A 42 15.09 -16.86 -3.57
N GLY A 43 15.75 -16.69 -2.43
CA GLY A 43 16.29 -15.41 -1.96
C GLY A 43 17.82 -15.36 -2.07
N PHE A 44 18.44 -14.55 -1.22
CA PHE A 44 19.86 -14.26 -1.29
C PHE A 44 20.44 -13.92 0.09
N ASN A 45 21.78 -13.94 0.16
CA ASN A 45 22.51 -13.44 1.31
C ASN A 45 22.51 -11.90 1.30
N HIS A 46 22.13 -11.31 2.41
CA HIS A 46 22.09 -9.88 2.59
C HIS A 46 23.10 -9.40 3.65
N LYS A 47 23.24 -8.08 3.82
CA LYS A 47 24.14 -7.48 4.81
C LYS A 47 23.74 -7.84 6.25
N PHE A 48 24.60 -7.55 7.20
CA PHE A 48 24.43 -7.82 8.64
C PHE A 48 24.13 -9.29 9.00
N ASN A 49 24.74 -10.24 8.26
CA ASN A 49 24.50 -11.67 8.48
C ASN A 49 23.01 -12.05 8.44
N SER A 50 22.30 -11.53 7.46
CA SER A 50 20.88 -11.81 7.22
C SER A 50 20.67 -12.50 5.87
N LEU A 51 19.48 -13.10 5.72
CA LEU A 51 18.92 -13.54 4.45
C LEU A 51 17.79 -12.59 4.06
N ALA A 52 17.55 -12.44 2.77
CA ALA A 52 16.41 -11.67 2.28
C ALA A 52 15.74 -12.32 1.07
N TRP A 53 14.45 -12.05 0.94
CA TRP A 53 13.61 -12.37 -0.20
C TRP A 53 12.81 -11.12 -0.54
N TYR A 54 12.97 -10.60 -1.74
CA TYR A 54 12.32 -9.38 -2.20
C TYR A 54 11.33 -9.66 -3.33
N GLY A 55 10.20 -8.96 -3.33
CA GLY A 55 9.23 -9.05 -4.40
C GLY A 55 8.46 -10.38 -4.44
N ILE A 56 8.12 -10.96 -3.29
CA ILE A 56 7.24 -12.13 -3.24
C ILE A 56 5.80 -11.68 -3.43
N PRO A 57 5.08 -12.17 -4.46
CA PRO A 57 3.69 -11.80 -4.67
C PRO A 57 2.80 -12.52 -3.64
N TYR A 58 1.90 -11.79 -2.97
CA TYR A 58 0.93 -12.35 -2.04
C TYR A 58 -0.51 -12.34 -2.59
N ALA A 59 -0.73 -11.61 -3.68
CA ALA A 59 -2.01 -11.49 -4.37
C ALA A 59 -1.82 -11.42 -5.88
N LYS A 60 -2.87 -11.75 -6.64
CA LYS A 60 -2.93 -11.50 -8.09
C LYS A 60 -2.83 -10.00 -8.34
N PRO A 61 -2.21 -9.55 -9.45
CA PRO A 61 -2.18 -8.15 -9.84
C PRO A 61 -3.59 -7.55 -9.88
N PRO A 62 -3.87 -6.46 -9.15
CA PRO A 62 -5.19 -5.82 -9.12
C PRO A 62 -5.40 -4.86 -10.30
N VAL A 63 -5.23 -5.37 -11.50
CA VAL A 63 -5.28 -4.64 -12.78
C VAL A 63 -6.56 -4.96 -13.55
N ASN A 64 -6.96 -4.10 -14.48
CA ASN A 64 -8.10 -4.29 -15.37
C ASN A 64 -9.39 -4.58 -14.56
N GLU A 65 -10.00 -5.75 -14.74
CA GLU A 65 -11.22 -6.17 -14.06
C GLU A 65 -11.05 -6.35 -12.54
N LEU A 66 -9.81 -6.53 -12.07
CA LEU A 66 -9.47 -6.64 -10.65
C LEU A 66 -9.20 -5.27 -10.00
N ARG A 67 -9.09 -4.18 -10.77
CA ARG A 67 -9.08 -2.84 -10.22
C ARG A 67 -10.38 -2.61 -9.44
N TRP A 68 -10.27 -2.10 -8.22
CA TRP A 68 -11.40 -1.92 -7.29
C TRP A 68 -12.17 -3.23 -6.99
N ARG A 69 -11.43 -4.33 -6.86
CA ARG A 69 -11.91 -5.59 -6.32
C ARG A 69 -11.06 -6.00 -5.11
N ALA A 70 -11.64 -6.81 -4.26
CA ALA A 70 -10.90 -7.46 -3.19
C ALA A 70 -9.69 -8.21 -3.76
N PRO A 71 -8.54 -8.20 -3.06
CA PRO A 71 -7.37 -8.89 -3.55
C PRO A 71 -7.60 -10.41 -3.56
N GLN A 72 -7.14 -11.04 -4.62
CA GLN A 72 -7.26 -12.48 -4.80
C GLN A 72 -5.91 -13.16 -4.52
N PRO A 73 -5.89 -14.27 -3.76
CA PRO A 73 -4.65 -15.01 -3.52
C PRO A 73 -4.09 -15.56 -4.85
N ILE A 74 -2.76 -15.63 -4.91
CA ILE A 74 -2.08 -16.31 -6.01
C ILE A 74 -2.22 -17.81 -5.82
N GLU A 75 -2.55 -18.49 -6.89
CA GLU A 75 -2.44 -19.95 -6.98
C GLU A 75 -1.00 -20.32 -7.27
N ASN A 76 -0.57 -21.47 -6.73
CA ASN A 76 0.80 -21.96 -6.83
C ASN A 76 1.25 -22.00 -8.31
N ASP A 77 2.24 -21.16 -8.64
CA ASP A 77 2.92 -21.23 -9.91
C ASP A 77 4.01 -22.33 -9.85
N LYS A 78 4.21 -23.03 -10.94
CA LYS A 78 5.22 -24.10 -11.02
C LYS A 78 6.64 -23.54 -11.18
N GLU A 79 6.79 -22.26 -11.53
CA GLU A 79 8.07 -21.61 -11.70
C GLU A 79 8.65 -21.14 -10.36
N ILE A 80 9.98 -21.16 -10.25
CA ILE A 80 10.67 -20.62 -9.08
C ILE A 80 10.71 -19.09 -9.19
N ILE A 81 10.13 -18.44 -8.19
CA ILE A 81 10.16 -16.98 -8.07
C ILE A 81 11.55 -16.56 -7.57
N LYS A 82 12.28 -15.80 -8.38
CA LYS A 82 13.58 -15.21 -8.03
C LYS A 82 13.35 -13.96 -7.19
N ALA A 83 13.31 -14.14 -5.88
CA ALA A 83 13.06 -13.08 -4.92
C ALA A 83 14.35 -12.29 -4.59
N THR A 84 15.06 -11.81 -5.61
CA THR A 84 16.36 -11.11 -5.53
C THR A 84 16.28 -9.63 -5.86
N SER A 85 15.10 -9.11 -6.19
CA SER A 85 14.87 -7.70 -6.47
C SER A 85 13.49 -7.28 -5.94
N PHE A 86 13.38 -6.01 -5.56
CA PHE A 86 12.06 -5.46 -5.23
C PHE A 86 11.15 -5.47 -6.47
N SER A 87 9.87 -5.69 -6.22
CA SER A 87 8.80 -5.44 -7.19
C SER A 87 8.60 -3.94 -7.41
N ASP A 88 7.76 -3.60 -8.37
CA ASP A 88 7.25 -2.25 -8.48
C ASP A 88 6.52 -1.83 -7.18
N ILE A 89 6.65 -0.55 -6.85
CA ILE A 89 5.83 0.08 -5.81
C ILE A 89 4.43 0.32 -6.34
N CYS A 90 3.43 0.49 -5.47
CA CYS A 90 2.08 0.80 -5.91
C CYS A 90 2.01 2.16 -6.59
N PHE A 91 1.19 2.26 -7.64
CA PHE A 91 1.09 3.47 -8.47
C PHE A 91 0.72 4.69 -7.63
N GLN A 92 1.52 5.73 -7.71
CA GLN A 92 1.46 6.90 -6.84
C GLN A 92 2.10 8.14 -7.46
N ASN A 93 1.82 9.32 -6.88
CA ASN A 93 2.62 10.50 -7.18
C ASN A 93 4.05 10.29 -6.69
N ARG A 94 4.99 10.85 -7.42
CA ARG A 94 6.39 10.94 -6.99
C ARG A 94 6.49 11.62 -5.62
N SER A 95 7.28 11.07 -4.75
CA SER A 95 7.48 11.57 -3.39
C SER A 95 8.97 11.52 -3.00
N PHE A 96 9.30 12.00 -1.80
CA PHE A 96 10.67 12.01 -1.29
C PHE A 96 11.29 10.61 -1.08
N ILE A 97 10.49 9.55 -1.13
CA ILE A 97 10.98 8.16 -1.03
C ILE A 97 11.37 7.59 -2.40
N ASP A 98 11.06 8.29 -3.48
CA ASP A 98 11.41 7.89 -4.83
C ASP A 98 12.73 8.58 -5.22
N TYR A 99 13.77 7.77 -5.37
CA TYR A 99 15.12 8.21 -5.72
C TYR A 99 15.42 8.08 -7.22
N SER A 100 14.41 7.81 -8.08
CA SER A 100 14.64 7.70 -9.52
C SER A 100 14.94 9.07 -10.13
N GLU A 101 15.80 9.10 -11.13
CA GLU A 101 16.14 10.32 -11.89
C GLU A 101 15.09 10.66 -12.98
N GLU A 102 14.06 9.83 -13.12
CA GLU A 102 12.98 10.02 -14.09
C GLU A 102 12.19 11.29 -13.77
N LYS A 103 11.74 11.98 -14.81
CA LYS A 103 11.02 13.26 -14.69
C LYS A 103 9.50 13.13 -14.66
N GLU A 104 9.00 11.90 -14.64
CA GLU A 104 7.56 11.65 -14.65
C GLU A 104 6.93 12.05 -13.31
N ASN A 105 5.68 12.50 -13.35
CA ASN A 105 4.93 12.89 -12.14
C ASN A 105 4.50 11.69 -11.32
N TYR A 106 4.45 10.52 -11.92
CA TYR A 106 3.98 9.27 -11.34
C TYR A 106 5.08 8.22 -11.34
N VAL A 107 4.96 7.27 -10.42
CA VAL A 107 5.86 6.12 -10.29
C VAL A 107 5.08 4.89 -9.88
N GLY A 108 5.66 3.71 -10.15
CA GLY A 108 5.10 2.43 -9.75
C GLY A 108 4.09 1.85 -10.74
N SER A 109 3.39 0.83 -10.29
CA SER A 109 2.44 0.05 -11.08
C SER A 109 1.21 -0.30 -10.25
N GLU A 110 0.07 -0.59 -10.87
CA GLU A 110 -1.03 -1.24 -10.17
C GLU A 110 -0.70 -2.71 -9.83
N ASP A 111 0.17 -3.37 -10.60
CA ASP A 111 0.75 -4.66 -10.23
C ASP A 111 1.83 -4.46 -9.15
N CYS A 112 1.41 -4.40 -7.89
CA CYS A 112 2.26 -4.00 -6.77
C CYS A 112 2.06 -4.79 -5.48
N LEU A 113 1.19 -5.81 -5.45
CA LEU A 113 0.84 -6.54 -4.23
C LEU A 113 1.89 -7.58 -3.86
N TYR A 114 3.01 -7.10 -3.37
CA TYR A 114 4.21 -7.87 -3.05
C TYR A 114 4.67 -7.60 -1.61
N LEU A 115 5.42 -8.54 -1.08
CA LEU A 115 6.07 -8.42 0.23
C LEU A 115 7.56 -8.76 0.14
N ASN A 116 8.31 -8.29 1.13
CA ASN A 116 9.74 -8.57 1.28
C ASN A 116 9.97 -9.15 2.68
N ILE A 117 10.94 -10.06 2.80
CA ILE A 117 11.26 -10.75 4.06
C ILE A 117 12.74 -10.55 4.37
N HIS A 118 13.04 -10.22 5.62
CA HIS A 118 14.37 -10.26 6.20
C HIS A 118 14.39 -11.28 7.35
N SER A 119 15.37 -12.16 7.35
CA SER A 119 15.56 -13.20 8.38
C SER A 119 17.03 -13.24 8.84
N PRO A 120 17.34 -13.62 10.09
CA PRO A 120 18.69 -13.99 10.46
C PRO A 120 19.19 -15.14 9.58
N ARG A 121 20.51 -15.16 9.28
CA ARG A 121 21.08 -16.20 8.42
C ARG A 121 21.19 -17.55 9.11
N ASN A 122 21.61 -17.55 10.36
CA ASN A 122 21.90 -18.78 11.09
C ASN A 122 20.77 -19.10 12.07
N LEU A 123 19.76 -19.82 11.60
CA LEU A 123 18.68 -20.33 12.44
C LEU A 123 18.98 -21.79 12.79
N ALA A 124 18.74 -22.18 14.03
CA ALA A 124 18.69 -23.58 14.41
C ALA A 124 17.45 -24.25 13.75
N GLU A 125 17.51 -25.57 13.52
CA GLU A 125 16.48 -26.29 12.77
C GLU A 125 15.11 -26.28 13.48
N ASP A 126 15.10 -26.09 14.80
CA ASP A 126 13.93 -26.03 15.67
C ASP A 126 13.59 -24.57 16.11
N GLU A 127 14.34 -23.57 15.65
CA GLU A 127 14.13 -22.19 16.04
C GLU A 127 12.89 -21.60 15.36
N SER A 128 11.98 -21.00 16.15
CA SER A 128 10.74 -20.39 15.69
C SER A 128 10.69 -18.93 16.17
N LEU A 129 11.07 -18.01 15.29
CA LEU A 129 11.30 -16.61 15.62
C LEU A 129 10.02 -15.79 15.68
N PRO A 130 9.97 -14.75 16.52
CA PRO A 130 8.93 -13.72 16.42
C PRO A 130 8.91 -13.09 15.02
N VAL A 131 7.72 -12.73 14.56
CA VAL A 131 7.49 -12.12 13.25
C VAL A 131 7.00 -10.69 13.43
N MET A 132 7.55 -9.77 12.67
CA MET A 132 7.13 -8.36 12.64
C MET A 132 6.72 -7.99 11.22
N VAL A 133 5.52 -7.45 11.03
CA VAL A 133 5.01 -7.03 9.72
C VAL A 133 4.90 -5.51 9.70
N TRP A 134 5.73 -4.88 8.87
CA TRP A 134 5.77 -3.43 8.68
C TRP A 134 4.73 -2.95 7.67
N ILE A 135 3.95 -1.97 8.08
CA ILE A 135 2.97 -1.26 7.25
C ILE A 135 3.47 0.17 7.11
N HIS A 136 3.85 0.55 5.89
CA HIS A 136 4.46 1.85 5.63
C HIS A 136 3.47 3.00 5.76
N GLY A 137 3.98 4.21 6.01
CA GLY A 137 3.22 5.46 6.02
C GLY A 137 3.08 6.08 4.63
N GLY A 138 2.92 7.40 4.59
CA GLY A 138 2.76 8.18 3.35
C GLY A 138 1.31 8.54 3.03
N GLY A 139 0.49 8.78 4.06
CA GLY A 139 -0.89 9.28 3.92
C GLY A 139 -1.84 8.32 3.23
N ASN A 140 -1.49 7.04 3.09
CA ASN A 140 -2.19 6.05 2.25
C ASN A 140 -2.27 6.45 0.76
N THR A 141 -1.42 7.35 0.30
CA THR A 141 -1.36 7.84 -1.08
C THR A 141 0.03 7.71 -1.70
N THR A 142 1.05 7.55 -0.87
CA THR A 142 2.45 7.29 -1.27
C THR A 142 3.07 6.27 -0.33
N GLY A 143 4.26 5.77 -0.66
CA GLY A 143 5.01 4.87 0.19
C GLY A 143 5.27 3.51 -0.46
N ALA A 144 6.18 2.75 0.14
CA ALA A 144 6.55 1.42 -0.31
C ALA A 144 7.25 0.62 0.79
N GLY A 145 7.06 -0.69 0.77
CA GLY A 145 7.80 -1.62 1.65
C GLY A 145 9.30 -1.65 1.36
N SER A 146 9.70 -1.41 0.11
CA SER A 146 11.09 -1.37 -0.34
C SER A 146 11.90 -0.18 0.19
N ALA A 147 11.25 0.85 0.74
CA ALA A 147 11.92 2.00 1.34
C ALA A 147 12.61 1.67 2.68
N TYR A 148 12.35 0.50 3.24
CA TYR A 148 12.79 0.13 4.59
C TYR A 148 13.66 -1.13 4.55
N ASP A 149 14.90 -1.00 5.03
CA ASP A 149 15.81 -2.13 5.21
C ASP A 149 15.87 -2.56 6.68
N PHE A 150 15.25 -3.68 6.97
CA PHE A 150 15.22 -4.27 8.30
C PHE A 150 16.24 -5.39 8.51
N SER A 151 17.21 -5.57 7.61
CA SER A 151 18.21 -6.62 7.69
C SER A 151 18.99 -6.62 9.02
N ARG A 152 19.34 -5.42 9.52
CA ARG A 152 20.03 -5.27 10.79
C ARG A 152 19.14 -5.63 11.98
N LEU A 153 17.88 -5.17 11.98
CA LEU A 153 16.92 -5.50 13.02
C LEU A 153 16.68 -7.01 13.08
N ALA A 154 16.46 -7.63 11.91
CA ALA A 154 16.22 -9.06 11.82
C ALA A 154 17.39 -9.85 12.42
N SER A 155 18.62 -9.53 12.02
CA SER A 155 19.82 -10.26 12.47
C SER A 155 20.14 -10.03 13.94
N GLU A 156 20.17 -8.77 14.41
CA GLU A 156 20.62 -8.43 15.76
C GLU A 156 19.57 -8.81 16.84
N GLN A 157 18.28 -8.73 16.51
CA GLN A 157 17.21 -9.01 17.47
C GLN A 157 16.60 -10.41 17.31
N LYS A 158 17.10 -11.22 16.36
CA LYS A 158 16.56 -12.55 16.05
C LYS A 158 15.05 -12.52 15.84
N VAL A 159 14.59 -11.72 14.89
CA VAL A 159 13.20 -11.61 14.47
C VAL A 159 13.10 -11.73 12.96
N ILE A 160 11.99 -12.20 12.43
CA ILE A 160 11.69 -12.11 11.01
C ILE A 160 10.92 -10.81 10.78
N VAL A 161 11.40 -9.98 9.85
CA VAL A 161 10.72 -8.73 9.50
C VAL A 161 10.22 -8.80 8.07
N ILE A 162 8.94 -8.47 7.90
CA ILE A 162 8.26 -8.45 6.61
C ILE A 162 7.83 -7.01 6.33
N THR A 163 8.08 -6.54 5.11
CA THR A 163 7.50 -5.29 4.62
C THR A 163 6.51 -5.60 3.51
N ILE A 164 5.39 -4.89 3.46
CA ILE A 164 4.34 -5.12 2.47
C ILE A 164 4.07 -3.86 1.66
N ASN A 165 3.74 -4.02 0.38
CA ASN A 165 3.03 -3.01 -0.39
C ASN A 165 1.53 -3.27 -0.26
N TYR A 166 0.72 -2.22 -0.41
CA TYR A 166 -0.74 -2.25 -0.47
C TYR A 166 -1.23 -1.12 -1.37
N ARG A 167 -2.36 -1.28 -2.03
CA ARG A 167 -2.92 -0.26 -2.93
C ARG A 167 -3.10 1.07 -2.22
N LEU A 168 -2.81 2.16 -2.93
CA LEU A 168 -2.75 3.51 -2.43
C LEU A 168 -3.80 4.42 -3.09
N GLY A 169 -4.12 5.52 -2.41
CA GLY A 169 -5.00 6.55 -2.93
C GLY A 169 -6.33 6.00 -3.44
N PRO A 170 -6.80 6.45 -4.61
CA PRO A 170 -8.07 5.99 -5.17
C PRO A 170 -8.05 4.51 -5.61
N PHE A 171 -6.88 3.88 -5.78
CA PHE A 171 -6.80 2.46 -6.08
C PHE A 171 -7.02 1.60 -4.83
N GLY A 172 -6.66 2.12 -3.65
CA GLY A 172 -6.84 1.45 -2.37
C GLY A 172 -8.17 1.77 -1.67
N TRP A 173 -8.73 2.95 -1.92
CA TRP A 173 -9.98 3.41 -1.29
C TRP A 173 -10.84 4.15 -2.29
N PHE A 174 -11.90 3.50 -2.75
CA PHE A 174 -12.85 4.08 -3.68
C PHE A 174 -14.22 3.41 -3.54
N TYR A 175 -15.20 4.17 -3.07
CA TYR A 175 -16.56 3.69 -2.83
C TYR A 175 -17.52 4.36 -3.81
N HIS A 176 -17.86 3.69 -4.92
CA HIS A 176 -18.77 4.22 -5.93
C HIS A 176 -19.93 3.24 -6.19
N PRO A 177 -21.18 3.70 -6.26
CA PRO A 177 -22.35 2.83 -6.48
C PRO A 177 -22.20 1.88 -7.68
N SER A 178 -21.66 2.35 -8.81
CA SER A 178 -21.45 1.50 -10.00
C SER A 178 -20.53 0.31 -9.76
N LEU A 179 -19.57 0.41 -8.84
CA LEU A 179 -18.67 -0.70 -8.49
C LEU A 179 -19.32 -1.65 -7.49
N ILE A 180 -20.12 -1.11 -6.58
CA ILE A 180 -20.74 -1.82 -5.46
C ILE A 180 -21.95 -2.62 -5.90
N GLU A 181 -22.79 -2.05 -6.75
CA GLU A 181 -24.02 -2.68 -7.24
C GLU A 181 -23.75 -3.71 -8.35
N THR A 182 -22.54 -3.75 -8.90
CA THR A 182 -22.14 -4.73 -9.93
C THR A 182 -21.43 -5.96 -9.38
N THR A 183 -21.51 -6.21 -8.08
CA THR A 183 -20.92 -7.38 -7.41
C THR A 183 -21.80 -7.85 -6.27
N ASP A 184 -21.71 -9.14 -5.92
CA ASP A 184 -22.34 -9.73 -4.73
C ASP A 184 -21.36 -9.90 -3.57
N SER A 185 -20.05 -9.81 -3.82
CA SER A 185 -18.99 -9.93 -2.80
C SER A 185 -19.08 -8.77 -1.80
N LYS A 186 -19.11 -9.10 -0.52
CA LYS A 186 -19.09 -8.08 0.56
C LYS A 186 -17.75 -7.35 0.61
N GLU A 187 -16.66 -8.05 0.33
CA GLU A 187 -15.33 -7.49 0.25
C GLU A 187 -15.24 -6.44 -0.87
N ASP A 188 -15.75 -6.76 -2.05
CA ASP A 188 -15.77 -5.84 -3.19
C ASP A 188 -16.66 -4.62 -2.95
N LYS A 189 -17.71 -4.77 -2.12
CA LYS A 189 -18.62 -3.67 -1.73
C LYS A 189 -18.03 -2.72 -0.70
N SER A 190 -16.89 -3.02 -0.11
CA SER A 190 -16.36 -2.25 1.03
C SER A 190 -15.72 -0.91 0.65
N GLY A 191 -15.16 -0.80 -0.55
CA GLY A 191 -14.33 0.34 -0.94
C GLY A 191 -12.99 0.43 -0.20
N ASN A 192 -12.64 -0.56 0.65
CA ASN A 192 -11.44 -0.60 1.49
C ASN A 192 -10.37 -1.56 0.93
N PHE A 193 -10.07 -1.47 -0.36
CA PHE A 193 -9.21 -2.44 -1.04
C PHE A 193 -7.79 -2.46 -0.47
N GLY A 194 -7.21 -1.28 -0.13
CA GLY A 194 -5.89 -1.20 0.48
C GLY A 194 -5.81 -1.84 1.86
N LEU A 195 -6.90 -1.83 2.65
CA LEU A 195 -6.95 -2.55 3.93
C LEU A 195 -7.14 -4.05 3.72
N LEU A 196 -7.94 -4.45 2.74
CA LEU A 196 -8.09 -5.86 2.33
C LEU A 196 -6.77 -6.45 1.82
N ASP A 197 -5.95 -5.65 1.12
CA ASP A 197 -4.59 -6.06 0.69
C ASP A 197 -3.72 -6.43 1.89
N GLN A 198 -3.73 -5.58 2.93
CA GLN A 198 -2.98 -5.82 4.17
C GLN A 198 -3.49 -7.07 4.90
N ILE A 199 -4.80 -7.28 4.94
CA ILE A 199 -5.42 -8.49 5.52
C ILE A 199 -4.97 -9.74 4.74
N LEU A 200 -4.94 -9.68 3.41
CA LEU A 200 -4.49 -10.82 2.59
C LEU A 200 -2.99 -11.08 2.77
N ALA A 201 -2.17 -10.03 2.88
CA ALA A 201 -0.75 -10.18 3.20
C ALA A 201 -0.55 -10.87 4.56
N LEU A 202 -1.32 -10.51 5.59
CA LEU A 202 -1.29 -11.18 6.89
C LEU A 202 -1.75 -12.64 6.82
N LYS A 203 -2.76 -12.96 6.01
CA LYS A 203 -3.17 -14.35 5.73
C LYS A 203 -2.04 -15.12 5.06
N TRP A 204 -1.33 -14.50 4.12
CA TRP A 204 -0.15 -15.09 3.49
C TRP A 204 0.94 -15.37 4.53
N VAL A 205 1.23 -14.42 5.41
CA VAL A 205 2.21 -14.57 6.51
C VAL A 205 1.82 -15.75 7.39
N LYS A 206 0.59 -15.81 7.85
CA LYS A 206 0.09 -16.92 8.70
C LYS A 206 0.29 -18.29 8.06
N LYS A 207 0.10 -18.38 6.74
CA LYS A 207 0.20 -19.63 6.00
C LYS A 207 1.66 -20.07 5.73
N ASN A 208 2.56 -19.12 5.49
CA ASN A 208 3.87 -19.39 4.88
C ASN A 208 5.07 -19.14 5.79
N ILE A 209 4.93 -18.34 6.85
CA ILE A 209 6.11 -17.80 7.55
C ILE A 209 6.95 -18.87 8.29
N LYS A 210 6.39 -20.02 8.55
CA LYS A 210 7.13 -21.17 9.10
C LYS A 210 8.26 -21.62 8.19
N GLU A 211 8.08 -21.57 6.87
CA GLU A 211 9.11 -21.91 5.90
C GLU A 211 10.37 -21.03 6.04
N PHE A 212 10.20 -19.83 6.54
CA PHE A 212 11.26 -18.85 6.77
C PHE A 212 11.80 -18.85 8.21
N GLY A 213 11.34 -19.79 9.05
CA GLY A 213 11.72 -19.91 10.46
C GLY A 213 10.91 -19.02 11.40
N GLY A 214 9.79 -18.43 10.94
CA GLY A 214 8.92 -17.58 11.75
C GLY A 214 7.80 -18.32 12.46
N ASN A 215 7.39 -17.79 13.60
CA ASN A 215 6.25 -18.30 14.37
C ASN A 215 4.97 -17.57 13.95
N PRO A 216 4.02 -18.25 13.24
CA PRO A 216 2.76 -17.65 12.83
C PRO A 216 1.83 -17.30 14.01
N ASP A 217 2.11 -17.84 15.21
CA ASP A 217 1.37 -17.55 16.44
C ASP A 217 2.07 -16.49 17.31
N ASN A 218 3.10 -15.82 16.78
CA ASN A 218 3.79 -14.72 17.42
C ASN A 218 4.08 -13.59 16.42
N VAL A 219 3.03 -13.01 15.86
CA VAL A 219 3.07 -11.95 14.84
C VAL A 219 2.75 -10.60 15.48
N THR A 220 3.63 -9.63 15.26
CA THR A 220 3.42 -8.22 15.62
C THR A 220 3.25 -7.40 14.36
N ILE A 221 2.16 -6.67 14.20
CA ILE A 221 2.02 -5.65 13.17
C ILE A 221 2.54 -4.32 13.70
N PHE A 222 3.24 -3.55 12.87
CA PHE A 222 3.72 -2.23 13.26
C PHE A 222 3.75 -1.28 12.06
N GLY A 223 3.51 0.00 12.31
CA GLY A 223 3.44 0.99 11.25
C GLY A 223 3.53 2.41 11.78
N GLU A 224 3.92 3.34 10.90
CA GLU A 224 4.07 4.75 11.23
C GLU A 224 3.13 5.61 10.38
N SER A 225 2.64 6.73 10.98
CA SER A 225 1.74 7.67 10.30
C SER A 225 0.49 6.97 9.74
N ALA A 226 0.26 6.99 8.43
CA ALA A 226 -0.83 6.22 7.81
C ALA A 226 -0.70 4.71 8.05
N GLY A 227 0.53 4.16 8.14
CA GLY A 227 0.75 2.77 8.55
C GLY A 227 0.29 2.51 9.98
N GLY A 228 0.52 3.45 10.90
CA GLY A 228 -0.02 3.40 12.26
C GLY A 228 -1.55 3.49 12.31
N HIS A 229 -2.14 4.27 11.40
CA HIS A 229 -3.59 4.34 11.20
C HIS A 229 -4.14 2.99 10.71
N ASN A 230 -3.47 2.37 9.74
CA ASN A 230 -3.82 1.04 9.25
C ASN A 230 -3.68 -0.04 10.34
N VAL A 231 -2.69 0.07 11.24
CA VAL A 231 -2.59 -0.80 12.41
C VAL A 231 -3.86 -0.71 13.27
N PHE A 232 -4.36 0.49 13.58
CA PHE A 232 -5.62 0.63 14.31
C PHE A 232 -6.83 0.08 13.52
N SER A 233 -6.84 0.26 12.20
CA SER A 233 -7.88 -0.30 11.33
C SER A 233 -7.91 -1.83 11.39
N LEU A 234 -6.74 -2.47 11.32
CA LEU A 234 -6.60 -3.92 11.44
C LEU A 234 -7.05 -4.45 12.81
N ILE A 235 -6.73 -3.71 13.88
CA ILE A 235 -7.22 -4.01 15.24
C ILE A 235 -8.76 -4.00 15.29
N SER A 236 -9.40 -3.06 14.58
CA SER A 236 -10.86 -2.91 14.60
C SER A 236 -11.59 -3.82 13.61
N SER A 237 -10.86 -4.51 12.72
CA SER A 237 -11.45 -5.36 11.68
C SER A 237 -11.58 -6.81 12.14
N ASP A 238 -12.80 -7.33 12.17
CA ASP A 238 -13.02 -8.75 12.47
C ASP A 238 -12.36 -9.68 11.42
N LEU A 239 -12.15 -9.19 10.19
CA LEU A 239 -11.48 -9.95 9.11
C LEU A 239 -9.99 -10.17 9.38
N ALA A 240 -9.38 -9.39 10.26
CA ALA A 240 -7.98 -9.52 10.67
C ALA A 240 -7.81 -10.32 11.97
N SER A 241 -8.90 -10.76 12.58
CA SER A 241 -8.87 -11.53 13.84
C SER A 241 -8.01 -12.80 13.71
N GLY A 242 -7.12 -13.00 14.68
CA GLY A 242 -6.22 -14.14 14.73
C GLY A 242 -5.12 -14.17 13.65
N LEU A 243 -4.89 -13.05 12.93
CA LEU A 243 -3.78 -12.90 11.99
C LEU A 243 -2.52 -12.28 12.62
N PHE A 244 -2.67 -11.62 13.76
CA PHE A 244 -1.58 -11.05 14.55
C PHE A 244 -1.90 -11.11 16.06
N HIS A 245 -0.89 -10.90 16.90
CA HIS A 245 -0.95 -11.09 18.35
C HIS A 245 -0.53 -9.85 19.13
N ARG A 246 0.15 -8.92 18.47
CA ARG A 246 0.61 -7.63 19.02
C ARG A 246 0.57 -6.57 17.95
N ALA A 247 0.45 -5.32 18.39
CA ALA A 247 0.40 -4.17 17.50
C ALA A 247 1.19 -2.99 18.06
N ILE A 248 1.90 -2.28 17.19
CA ILE A 248 2.62 -1.05 17.50
C ILE A 248 2.19 0.01 16.48
N SER A 249 1.46 1.02 16.93
CA SER A 249 1.07 2.16 16.11
C SER A 249 1.93 3.38 16.49
N GLN A 250 2.70 3.87 15.51
CA GLN A 250 3.54 5.06 15.67
C GLN A 250 2.85 6.23 14.96
N SER A 251 2.48 7.27 15.69
CA SER A 251 1.82 8.46 15.13
C SER A 251 0.54 8.15 14.32
N GLY A 252 -0.16 7.08 14.66
CA GLY A 252 -1.41 6.69 14.03
C GLY A 252 -2.60 7.51 14.50
N SER A 253 -3.71 7.42 13.77
CA SER A 253 -5.00 8.05 14.07
C SER A 253 -6.12 7.01 13.99
N THR A 254 -7.23 7.27 14.68
CA THR A 254 -8.43 6.43 14.65
C THR A 254 -9.57 7.03 13.82
N ARG A 255 -9.26 8.05 13.00
CA ARG A 255 -10.26 8.70 12.15
C ARG A 255 -10.68 7.77 11.02
N THR A 256 -11.96 7.74 10.74
CA THR A 256 -12.54 7.05 9.59
C THR A 256 -13.31 8.04 8.72
N THR A 257 -13.59 7.62 7.49
CA THR A 257 -14.45 8.34 6.55
C THR A 257 -15.80 7.62 6.50
N SER A 258 -16.91 8.34 6.53
CA SER A 258 -18.23 7.74 6.31
C SER A 258 -18.43 7.32 4.84
N ILE A 259 -19.41 6.47 4.55
CA ILE A 259 -19.79 6.15 3.17
C ILE A 259 -20.25 7.41 2.44
N GLU A 260 -21.03 8.24 3.12
CA GLU A 260 -21.56 9.48 2.60
C GLU A 260 -20.45 10.45 2.22
N ASP A 261 -19.47 10.69 3.12
CA ASP A 261 -18.28 11.49 2.82
C ASP A 261 -17.51 10.97 1.61
N ALA A 262 -17.40 9.63 1.48
CA ALA A 262 -16.63 8.98 0.44
C ALA A 262 -17.33 8.95 -0.92
N SER A 263 -18.68 9.01 -0.96
CA SER A 263 -19.41 8.74 -2.19
C SER A 263 -20.37 9.82 -2.66
N ASN A 264 -20.97 10.61 -1.75
CA ASN A 264 -22.03 11.52 -2.13
C ASN A 264 -21.50 12.76 -2.88
N TYR A 265 -22.39 13.42 -3.60
CA TYR A 265 -22.10 14.75 -4.16
C TYR A 265 -21.89 15.78 -3.04
N VAL A 266 -21.07 16.79 -3.31
CA VAL A 266 -20.83 17.91 -2.36
C VAL A 266 -22.11 18.71 -2.10
N ASP A 267 -23.00 18.77 -3.07
CA ASP A 267 -24.28 19.48 -3.01
C ASP A 267 -25.45 18.63 -2.53
N ASP A 268 -25.20 17.43 -1.97
CA ASP A 268 -26.24 16.64 -1.34
C ASP A 268 -26.79 17.40 -0.11
N GLU A 269 -28.10 17.63 -0.07
CA GLU A 269 -28.75 18.48 0.94
C GLU A 269 -28.72 17.86 2.35
N LEU A 270 -28.68 16.54 2.46
CA LEU A 270 -28.79 15.82 3.73
C LEU A 270 -27.43 15.35 4.23
N ASN A 271 -26.62 14.80 3.33
CA ASN A 271 -25.35 14.18 3.66
C ASN A 271 -24.30 14.51 2.59
N PRO A 272 -23.78 15.75 2.57
CA PRO A 272 -22.81 16.17 1.54
C PRO A 272 -21.53 15.34 1.61
N GLY A 273 -21.05 14.92 0.45
CA GLY A 273 -19.76 14.22 0.32
C GLY A 273 -18.57 15.17 0.36
N TRP A 274 -17.37 14.60 0.39
CA TRP A 274 -16.15 15.39 0.24
C TRP A 274 -15.97 15.86 -1.22
N PRO A 275 -15.21 16.94 -1.47
CA PRO A 275 -14.84 17.37 -2.83
C PRO A 275 -14.08 16.29 -3.62
N THR A 276 -13.54 15.29 -2.95
CA THR A 276 -12.86 14.12 -3.51
C THR A 276 -13.68 12.83 -3.34
N SER A 277 -14.97 12.95 -3.09
CA SER A 277 -15.88 11.79 -3.10
C SER A 277 -15.91 11.13 -4.49
N SER A 278 -16.27 9.86 -4.54
CA SER A 278 -16.24 9.12 -5.80
C SER A 278 -17.15 9.72 -6.88
N ARG A 279 -18.32 10.28 -6.52
CA ARG A 279 -19.22 10.94 -7.49
C ARG A 279 -18.63 12.23 -8.04
N GLU A 280 -17.97 13.04 -7.19
CA GLU A 280 -17.28 14.26 -7.66
C GLU A 280 -16.07 13.93 -8.53
N ILE A 281 -15.33 12.87 -8.21
CA ILE A 281 -14.24 12.39 -9.06
C ILE A 281 -14.76 11.96 -10.43
N VAL A 282 -15.87 11.25 -10.51
CA VAL A 282 -16.49 10.86 -11.79
C VAL A 282 -16.96 12.09 -12.56
N ASN A 283 -17.58 13.09 -11.91
CA ASN A 283 -17.92 14.35 -12.57
C ASN A 283 -16.70 15.01 -13.20
N ASN A 284 -15.60 15.11 -12.45
CA ASN A 284 -14.36 15.72 -12.94
C ASN A 284 -13.73 14.93 -14.10
N LEU A 285 -13.82 13.59 -14.07
CA LEU A 285 -13.37 12.73 -15.17
C LEU A 285 -14.21 12.96 -16.45
N LEU A 286 -15.53 13.05 -16.34
CA LEU A 286 -16.43 13.32 -17.47
C LEU A 286 -16.15 14.71 -18.08
N ILE A 287 -15.93 15.73 -17.25
CA ILE A 287 -15.58 17.08 -17.72
C ILE A 287 -14.23 17.05 -18.43
N ARG A 288 -13.22 16.42 -17.84
CA ARG A 288 -11.88 16.31 -18.42
C ARG A 288 -11.88 15.61 -19.77
N ASN A 289 -12.69 14.57 -19.92
CA ASN A 289 -12.84 13.83 -21.18
C ASN A 289 -13.68 14.57 -22.23
N ASN A 290 -14.23 15.76 -21.90
CA ASN A 290 -15.18 16.52 -22.72
C ASN A 290 -16.53 15.82 -22.95
N ASP A 291 -16.91 14.88 -22.09
CA ASP A 291 -18.23 14.24 -22.09
C ASP A 291 -19.29 15.18 -21.47
N ALA A 292 -18.86 16.13 -20.61
CA ALA A 292 -19.69 17.16 -20.03
C ALA A 292 -18.90 18.49 -20.00
N LYS A 293 -19.62 19.62 -20.08
CA LYS A 293 -18.99 20.96 -20.10
C LYS A 293 -18.75 21.56 -18.70
N ASP A 294 -19.52 21.13 -17.72
CA ASP A 294 -19.48 21.61 -16.34
C ASP A 294 -19.98 20.56 -15.34
N ALA A 295 -19.85 20.83 -14.04
CA ALA A 295 -20.24 19.90 -12.98
C ALA A 295 -21.75 19.55 -12.99
N TYR A 296 -22.60 20.48 -13.40
CA TYR A 296 -24.04 20.26 -13.48
C TYR A 296 -24.38 19.25 -14.58
N GLU A 297 -23.81 19.41 -15.78
CA GLU A 297 -24.01 18.50 -16.89
C GLU A 297 -23.38 17.12 -16.60
N ALA A 298 -22.19 17.09 -15.97
CA ALA A 298 -21.53 15.87 -15.57
C ALA A 298 -22.36 15.05 -14.57
N LYS A 299 -22.96 15.71 -13.57
CA LYS A 299 -23.85 15.08 -12.60
C LYS A 299 -25.08 14.46 -13.28
N ILE A 300 -25.76 15.19 -14.20
CA ILE A 300 -26.89 14.67 -14.96
C ILE A 300 -26.47 13.46 -15.80
N LEU A 301 -25.33 13.56 -16.49
CA LEU A 301 -24.82 12.47 -17.32
C LEU A 301 -24.52 11.24 -16.47
N GLN A 302 -23.76 11.43 -15.37
CA GLN A 302 -23.42 10.35 -14.45
C GLN A 302 -24.66 9.65 -13.90
N ASP A 303 -25.68 10.40 -13.44
CA ASP A 303 -26.92 9.86 -12.88
C ASP A 303 -27.79 9.17 -13.95
N SER A 304 -27.61 9.49 -15.23
CA SER A 304 -28.30 8.83 -16.36
C SER A 304 -27.63 7.54 -16.81
N MET A 305 -26.34 7.33 -16.49
CA MET A 305 -25.59 6.13 -16.86
C MET A 305 -26.02 4.94 -16.01
N ASN A 306 -26.15 3.77 -16.63
CA ASN A 306 -26.32 2.54 -15.83
C ASN A 306 -24.97 2.13 -15.19
N ASN A 307 -25.04 1.41 -14.07
CA ASN A 307 -23.88 1.03 -13.28
C ASN A 307 -22.82 0.24 -14.07
N SER A 308 -23.22 -0.61 -15.02
CA SER A 308 -22.27 -1.36 -15.84
C SER A 308 -21.46 -0.44 -16.74
N ASN A 309 -22.11 0.47 -17.47
CA ASN A 309 -21.46 1.41 -18.37
C ASN A 309 -20.50 2.34 -17.60
N LEU A 310 -20.93 2.79 -16.42
CA LEU A 310 -20.09 3.65 -15.58
C LEU A 310 -18.89 2.90 -14.98
N LYS A 311 -19.09 1.65 -14.57
CA LYS A 311 -17.98 0.78 -14.18
C LYS A 311 -16.99 0.57 -15.34
N ASP A 312 -17.48 0.25 -16.52
CA ASP A 312 -16.64 0.03 -17.73
C ASP A 312 -15.87 1.30 -18.08
N PHE A 313 -16.51 2.47 -17.99
CA PHE A 313 -15.83 3.76 -18.13
C PHE A 313 -14.69 3.92 -17.13
N LEU A 314 -14.94 3.71 -15.84
CA LEU A 314 -13.92 3.84 -14.79
C LEU A 314 -12.76 2.85 -14.98
N GLN A 315 -13.05 1.62 -15.39
CA GLN A 315 -12.03 0.59 -15.62
C GLN A 315 -11.21 0.82 -16.90
N SER A 316 -11.76 1.56 -17.87
CA SER A 316 -11.04 1.90 -19.11
C SER A 316 -9.98 2.98 -18.95
N LEU A 317 -10.03 3.76 -17.86
CA LEU A 317 -9.09 4.84 -17.60
C LEU A 317 -7.70 4.31 -17.22
N SER A 318 -6.66 4.99 -17.68
CA SER A 318 -5.31 4.74 -17.21
C SER A 318 -5.13 5.20 -15.75
N SER A 319 -4.14 4.65 -15.07
CA SER A 319 -3.83 5.03 -13.68
C SER A 319 -3.46 6.51 -13.56
N SER A 320 -2.77 7.07 -14.56
CA SER A 320 -2.41 8.49 -14.60
C SER A 320 -3.65 9.38 -14.77
N GLU A 321 -4.60 9.02 -15.64
CA GLU A 321 -5.84 9.77 -15.80
C GLU A 321 -6.64 9.86 -14.50
N ILE A 322 -6.66 8.78 -13.73
CA ILE A 322 -7.32 8.76 -12.41
C ILE A 322 -6.58 9.68 -11.43
N LEU A 323 -5.24 9.58 -11.30
CA LEU A 323 -4.49 10.40 -10.34
C LEU A 323 -4.44 11.89 -10.73
N ASP A 324 -4.48 12.21 -12.01
CA ASP A 324 -4.48 13.61 -12.47
C ASP A 324 -5.65 14.44 -11.91
N ILE A 325 -6.76 13.80 -11.55
CA ILE A 325 -7.92 14.50 -10.95
C ILE A 325 -7.60 15.01 -9.52
N TYR A 326 -6.65 14.39 -8.84
CA TYR A 326 -6.29 14.74 -7.46
C TYR A 326 -5.12 15.72 -7.33
N GLN A 327 -4.65 16.34 -8.44
CA GLN A 327 -3.43 17.14 -8.45
C GLN A 327 -3.52 18.51 -7.73
N GLU A 328 -4.70 18.97 -7.37
CA GLU A 328 -4.88 20.36 -6.90
C GLU A 328 -4.23 20.68 -5.53
N LYS A 329 -3.94 19.69 -4.68
CA LYS A 329 -3.40 19.93 -3.32
C LYS A 329 -2.43 18.84 -2.90
N ILE A 330 -1.32 18.74 -3.61
CA ILE A 330 -0.27 17.74 -3.30
C ILE A 330 0.76 18.33 -2.33
N VAL A 331 1.04 17.61 -1.25
CA VAL A 331 2.14 17.90 -0.33
C VAL A 331 3.01 16.65 -0.20
N ALA A 332 4.26 16.74 -0.63
CA ALA A 332 5.22 15.62 -0.61
C ALA A 332 4.69 14.34 -1.32
N GLY A 333 3.97 14.50 -2.42
CA GLY A 333 3.31 13.42 -3.15
C GLY A 333 1.95 12.99 -2.57
N MET A 334 1.63 13.39 -1.34
CA MET A 334 0.37 13.05 -0.68
C MET A 334 -0.76 14.01 -1.06
N PHE A 335 -1.96 13.49 -1.21
CA PHE A 335 -3.17 14.26 -1.51
C PHE A 335 -4.35 13.78 -0.65
N ASN A 336 -5.42 14.58 -0.60
CA ASN A 336 -6.59 14.21 0.17
C ASN A 336 -7.52 13.32 -0.65
N VAL A 337 -7.87 12.19 -0.09
CA VAL A 337 -8.79 11.19 -0.66
C VAL A 337 -9.57 10.54 0.49
N PRO A 338 -10.85 10.21 0.31
CA PRO A 338 -11.57 9.38 1.27
C PRO A 338 -10.84 8.04 1.43
N ARG A 339 -10.53 7.67 2.67
CA ARG A 339 -9.80 6.46 3.00
C ARG A 339 -10.21 5.94 4.37
N ILE A 340 -9.96 4.66 4.62
CA ILE A 340 -10.36 4.02 5.88
C ILE A 340 -11.87 4.23 6.09
N ILE A 341 -12.64 3.66 5.16
CA ILE A 341 -14.09 3.86 5.09
C ILE A 341 -14.77 2.98 6.14
N ALA A 342 -15.64 3.56 6.96
CA ALA A 342 -16.47 2.84 7.93
C ALA A 342 -17.68 2.20 7.21
N ASP A 343 -17.40 1.14 6.44
CA ASP A 343 -18.34 0.49 5.52
C ASP A 343 -19.31 -0.49 6.20
N GLY A 344 -19.01 -0.87 7.45
CA GLY A 344 -19.83 -1.82 8.22
C GLY A 344 -19.47 -3.29 7.99
N TYR A 345 -18.46 -3.58 7.16
CA TYR A 345 -18.00 -4.94 6.88
C TYR A 345 -16.50 -5.13 7.14
N VAL A 346 -15.66 -4.36 6.46
CA VAL A 346 -14.20 -4.37 6.72
C VAL A 346 -13.90 -3.60 8.00
N LEU A 347 -14.59 -2.49 8.21
CA LEU A 347 -14.57 -1.73 9.46
C LEU A 347 -15.99 -1.51 10.00
N PRO A 348 -16.16 -1.44 11.33
CA PRO A 348 -17.45 -1.14 11.94
C PRO A 348 -18.03 0.17 11.41
N LYS A 349 -19.37 0.20 11.20
CA LYS A 349 -20.07 1.36 10.63
C LYS A 349 -19.92 2.64 11.47
N GLN A 350 -19.74 2.51 12.78
CA GLN A 350 -19.48 3.62 13.70
C GLN A 350 -17.99 4.04 13.77
N GLY A 351 -17.15 3.49 12.90
CA GLY A 351 -15.71 3.73 12.88
C GLY A 351 -14.93 2.72 13.70
N MET A 352 -13.67 3.05 14.03
CA MET A 352 -12.78 2.14 14.75
C MET A 352 -13.24 1.95 16.20
N GLU A 353 -13.49 0.71 16.55
CA GLU A 353 -13.82 0.28 17.92
C GLU A 353 -12.73 -0.64 18.46
N PHE A 354 -12.32 -0.41 19.70
CA PHE A 354 -11.38 -1.25 20.42
C PHE A 354 -12.11 -2.04 21.50
N ARG A 355 -12.40 -3.30 21.23
CA ARG A 355 -13.13 -4.16 22.15
C ARG A 355 -12.16 -4.90 23.09
N ARG A 356 -12.51 -5.01 24.36
CA ARG A 356 -11.70 -5.75 25.34
C ARG A 356 -11.66 -7.23 24.99
N GLY A 357 -10.46 -7.82 24.86
CA GLY A 357 -10.28 -9.23 24.50
C GLY A 357 -10.30 -9.52 23.00
N GLN A 358 -10.08 -8.53 22.17
CA GLN A 358 -10.02 -8.66 20.70
C GLN A 358 -8.65 -9.21 20.22
N PHE A 359 -7.68 -9.37 21.14
CA PHE A 359 -6.31 -9.85 20.92
C PHE A 359 -6.00 -11.03 21.83
#